data_4eeb38f36fb18e7940f69c95e449db50
#
_entry.id   4eeb38f36fb18e7940f69c95e449db50
#
_cell.length_a   1.000
_cell.length_b   1.000
_cell.length_c   1.000
_cell.angle_alpha   90.00
_cell.angle_beta   90.00
_cell.angle_gamma   90.00
#
_symmetry.space_group_name_H-M   'P 1'
#
loop_
_entity.id
_entity.type
_entity.pdbx_description
1 polymer ?
#
loop_
_entity_poly.entity_id
_entity_poly.type
_entity_poly.pdbx_seq_one_letter_code
_entity_poly.pdbx_strand_id
1 'polypeptide(L)'
;MNQENIVEITTENASEHTPETTRHEHVRNVADLFVECLVNEGVHVIYGIPGEENIPLMEALERDGRIRFVLTRHEQGAGFMASTQGHLTGKPGVCLATLGPGALNLTLPVAQANASTIPMVAICAQGNVSRLYKESHQIVDLVSVFRPLTQWTSMIATPSSVPEIIRKAFSVAQRKRPGATCLILPEDVAEMPVPAGIRPLPLPDTMHIRPTDGTIARAADIISQAQHPIILAGNGVARAHAENRLLALAEQLNVPVATTFEGKGVISDHIPNALGVVGFMKHDYENFAFDEADLIISVGFSIQQFDPKKINPNDDKTIIHINTFIEDTDAHYSTALNIMGDIDQTLEALITRLQVKGIRFDESHPLIHELLNSEFRSYASDDSFPMKPQRIVYDTRRAMADDDITLVDTCLLYTSDAADE
;
A
#
# COMPACT_ATOMS: atom_id res chain seq x y z
N MET A 1 -50.12 -15.55 -58.22
CA MET A 1 -49.85 -16.89 -58.68
C MET A 1 -48.50 -17.29 -58.16
N ASN A 2 -48.50 -18.11 -57.34
CA ASN A 2 -48.08 -19.32 -56.64
C ASN A 2 -47.28 -18.97 -55.39
N GLN A 3 -47.84 -19.23 -54.22
CA GLN A 3 -47.96 -20.46 -53.39
C GLN A 3 -46.58 -20.90 -52.87
N GLU A 4 -46.35 -20.56 -51.66
CA GLU A 4 -46.13 -21.35 -50.44
C GLU A 4 -45.59 -22.78 -50.63
N ASN A 5 -44.41 -23.00 -50.03
CA ASN A 5 -43.99 -24.32 -49.53
C ASN A 5 -43.45 -24.16 -48.10
N ILE A 6 -44.37 -24.41 -47.13
CA ILE A 6 -44.03 -24.63 -45.73
C ILE A 6 -43.56 -26.08 -45.64
N VAL A 7 -42.30 -26.28 -45.21
CA VAL A 7 -41.78 -27.60 -44.82
C VAL A 7 -42.09 -27.82 -43.35
N GLU A 8 -43.04 -28.69 -43.06
CA GLU A 8 -43.27 -29.26 -41.72
C GLU A 8 -42.06 -30.12 -41.33
N ILE A 9 -41.38 -29.70 -40.27
CA ILE A 9 -40.39 -30.50 -39.56
C ILE A 9 -41.12 -31.31 -38.51
N THR A 10 -41.31 -32.57 -38.75
CA THR A 10 -41.80 -33.57 -37.80
C THR A 10 -40.77 -33.72 -36.67
N THR A 11 -41.20 -33.45 -35.44
CA THR A 11 -40.46 -33.75 -34.22
C THR A 11 -40.50 -35.25 -33.95
N GLU A 12 -39.45 -35.98 -34.34
CA GLU A 12 -39.17 -37.29 -33.83
C GLU A 12 -38.45 -37.23 -32.49
N ASN A 13 -38.96 -38.01 -31.53
CA ASN A 13 -38.52 -38.17 -30.17
C ASN A 13 -36.99 -38.27 -30.03
N ALA A 14 -36.34 -37.22 -29.52
CA ALA A 14 -35.04 -37.32 -28.94
C ALA A 14 -35.19 -37.89 -27.52
N SER A 15 -34.85 -39.14 -27.34
CA SER A 15 -34.65 -39.75 -26.04
C SER A 15 -33.66 -38.91 -25.24
N GLU A 16 -34.08 -38.43 -24.06
CA GLU A 16 -33.26 -37.77 -23.06
C GLU A 16 -32.08 -38.67 -22.65
N HIS A 17 -30.96 -38.51 -23.32
CA HIS A 17 -29.68 -38.87 -22.75
C HIS A 17 -29.21 -37.69 -21.90
N THR A 18 -29.63 -37.65 -20.64
CA THR A 18 -28.94 -36.94 -19.58
C THR A 18 -27.56 -37.62 -19.46
N PRO A 19 -26.44 -36.93 -19.72
CA PRO A 19 -25.17 -37.53 -19.40
C PRO A 19 -25.14 -37.63 -17.87
N GLU A 20 -25.06 -38.84 -17.33
CA GLU A 20 -24.60 -39.10 -15.98
C GLU A 20 -23.22 -38.42 -15.83
N THR A 21 -23.19 -37.20 -15.37
CA THR A 21 -21.99 -36.57 -14.81
C THR A 21 -21.62 -37.42 -13.59
N THR A 22 -20.80 -38.44 -13.81
CA THR A 22 -20.01 -39.06 -12.75
C THR A 22 -19.26 -37.91 -12.06
N ARG A 23 -19.78 -37.44 -10.93
CA ARG A 23 -19.04 -36.58 -10.03
C ARG A 23 -17.84 -37.39 -9.54
N HIS A 24 -16.72 -37.30 -10.27
CA HIS A 24 -15.46 -37.74 -9.70
C HIS A 24 -15.29 -36.96 -8.38
N GLU A 25 -15.19 -37.70 -7.27
CA GLU A 25 -14.86 -37.06 -5.98
C GLU A 25 -13.58 -36.26 -6.19
N HIS A 26 -13.69 -34.93 -5.97
CA HIS A 26 -12.54 -34.05 -6.10
C HIS A 26 -11.49 -34.42 -5.03
N VAL A 27 -10.32 -34.82 -5.48
CA VAL A 27 -9.18 -35.08 -4.59
C VAL A 27 -8.52 -33.74 -4.27
N ARG A 28 -8.49 -33.37 -2.99
CA ARG A 28 -7.85 -32.13 -2.51
C ARG A 28 -6.42 -32.03 -3.02
N ASN A 29 -6.14 -30.98 -3.78
CA ASN A 29 -4.85 -30.71 -4.40
C ASN A 29 -4.13 -29.49 -3.79
N VAL A 30 -2.93 -29.18 -4.28
CA VAL A 30 -2.12 -28.04 -3.81
C VAL A 30 -2.83 -26.71 -4.02
N ALA A 31 -3.58 -26.54 -5.11
CA ALA A 31 -4.34 -25.30 -5.33
C ALA A 31 -5.41 -25.09 -4.24
N ASP A 32 -6.11 -26.15 -3.81
CA ASP A 32 -7.06 -26.06 -2.69
C ASP A 32 -6.35 -25.66 -1.38
N LEU A 33 -5.24 -26.33 -1.06
CA LEU A 33 -4.44 -26.01 0.13
C LEU A 33 -3.89 -24.58 0.06
N PHE A 34 -3.49 -24.11 -1.12
CA PHE A 34 -3.01 -22.75 -1.33
C PHE A 34 -4.11 -21.73 -0.98
N VAL A 35 -5.33 -21.92 -1.49
CA VAL A 35 -6.49 -21.06 -1.17
C VAL A 35 -6.82 -21.12 0.31
N GLU A 36 -6.85 -22.30 0.93
CA GLU A 36 -7.04 -22.44 2.38
C GLU A 36 -6.00 -21.65 3.18
N CYS A 37 -4.73 -21.66 2.74
CA CYS A 37 -3.67 -20.89 3.38
C CYS A 37 -3.88 -19.37 3.20
N LEU A 38 -4.29 -18.91 2.00
CA LEU A 38 -4.61 -17.50 1.76
C LEU A 38 -5.77 -17.03 2.65
N VAL A 39 -6.84 -17.82 2.76
CA VAL A 39 -7.96 -17.52 3.68
C VAL A 39 -7.49 -17.43 5.12
N ASN A 40 -6.62 -18.34 5.54
CA ASN A 40 -6.05 -18.33 6.90
C ASN A 40 -5.17 -17.07 7.16
N GLU A 41 -4.51 -16.52 6.11
CA GLU A 41 -3.79 -15.24 6.20
C GLU A 41 -4.74 -14.01 6.18
N GLY A 42 -6.05 -14.22 6.06
CA GLY A 42 -7.05 -13.15 6.05
C GLY A 42 -7.27 -12.51 4.68
N VAL A 43 -6.91 -13.20 3.61
CA VAL A 43 -7.20 -12.73 2.24
C VAL A 43 -8.68 -12.89 1.93
N HIS A 44 -9.33 -11.82 1.50
CA HIS A 44 -10.73 -11.79 1.10
C HIS A 44 -10.93 -11.40 -0.37
N VAL A 45 -9.89 -10.85 -1.00
CA VAL A 45 -9.93 -10.43 -2.40
C VAL A 45 -8.57 -10.66 -3.06
N ILE A 46 -8.61 -11.09 -4.33
CA ILE A 46 -7.45 -11.21 -5.21
C ILE A 46 -7.78 -10.47 -6.50
N TYR A 47 -6.85 -9.66 -6.99
CA TYR A 47 -6.94 -8.94 -8.26
C TYR A 47 -6.08 -9.64 -9.30
N GLY A 48 -6.59 -9.85 -10.52
CA GLY A 48 -5.76 -10.53 -11.51
C GLY A 48 -6.41 -10.81 -12.85
N ILE A 49 -5.69 -11.58 -13.64
CA ILE A 49 -6.15 -12.11 -14.93
C ILE A 49 -5.94 -13.63 -14.93
N PRO A 50 -6.98 -14.42 -15.25
CA PRO A 50 -6.84 -15.84 -15.46
C PRO A 50 -5.97 -16.15 -16.69
N GLY A 51 -5.24 -17.23 -16.66
CA GLY A 51 -4.49 -17.80 -17.77
C GLY A 51 -4.40 -19.30 -17.62
N GLU A 52 -3.90 -19.99 -18.63
CA GLU A 52 -3.89 -21.47 -18.68
C GLU A 52 -3.23 -22.07 -17.43
N GLU A 53 -2.05 -21.58 -17.04
CA GLU A 53 -1.26 -22.16 -15.96
C GLU A 53 -1.76 -21.81 -14.55
N ASN A 54 -2.73 -20.91 -14.42
CA ASN A 54 -3.36 -20.64 -13.13
C ASN A 54 -4.80 -21.18 -13.02
N ILE A 55 -5.29 -21.92 -14.02
CA ILE A 55 -6.62 -22.55 -13.99
C ILE A 55 -6.84 -23.38 -12.71
N PRO A 56 -5.91 -24.26 -12.28
CA PRO A 56 -6.11 -25.03 -11.04
C PRO A 56 -6.37 -24.15 -9.82
N LEU A 57 -5.69 -23.00 -9.73
CA LEU A 57 -5.88 -22.04 -8.66
C LEU A 57 -7.23 -21.30 -8.78
N MET A 58 -7.64 -20.94 -10.01
CA MET A 58 -8.93 -20.30 -10.24
C MET A 58 -10.10 -21.22 -9.88
N GLU A 59 -10.02 -22.50 -10.24
CA GLU A 59 -11.00 -23.51 -9.85
C GLU A 59 -11.06 -23.71 -8.32
N ALA A 60 -9.89 -23.69 -7.65
CA ALA A 60 -9.83 -23.79 -6.19
C ALA A 60 -10.47 -22.56 -5.52
N LEU A 61 -10.26 -21.36 -6.08
CA LEU A 61 -10.92 -20.13 -5.59
C LEU A 61 -12.44 -20.21 -5.74
N GLU A 62 -12.93 -20.73 -6.86
CA GLU A 62 -14.37 -20.92 -7.11
C GLU A 62 -14.96 -21.96 -6.15
N ARG A 63 -14.29 -23.11 -5.96
CA ARG A 63 -14.74 -24.14 -5.03
C ARG A 63 -14.80 -23.68 -3.58
N ASP A 64 -13.81 -22.90 -3.13
CA ASP A 64 -13.73 -22.40 -1.76
C ASP A 64 -14.74 -21.26 -1.51
N GLY A 65 -14.86 -20.32 -2.43
CA GLY A 65 -15.85 -19.23 -2.42
C GLY A 65 -15.66 -18.15 -1.37
N ARG A 66 -14.65 -18.23 -0.48
CA ARG A 66 -14.37 -17.23 0.58
C ARG A 66 -13.54 -16.06 0.09
N ILE A 67 -12.82 -16.20 -1.01
CA ILE A 67 -12.00 -15.16 -1.62
C ILE A 67 -12.68 -14.68 -2.90
N ARG A 68 -12.98 -13.39 -2.97
CA ARG A 68 -13.49 -12.75 -4.18
C ARG A 68 -12.35 -12.55 -5.17
N PHE A 69 -12.51 -13.05 -6.39
CA PHE A 69 -11.61 -12.73 -7.49
C PHE A 69 -12.13 -11.50 -8.26
N VAL A 70 -11.27 -10.51 -8.47
CA VAL A 70 -11.56 -9.30 -9.24
C VAL A 70 -10.78 -9.34 -10.54
N LEU A 71 -11.49 -9.60 -11.64
CA LEU A 71 -10.92 -9.60 -12.97
C LEU A 71 -10.52 -8.18 -13.38
N THR A 72 -9.27 -8.01 -13.78
CA THR A 72 -8.74 -6.74 -14.28
C THR A 72 -8.54 -6.78 -15.81
N ARG A 73 -8.27 -5.63 -16.42
CA ARG A 73 -7.98 -5.57 -17.85
C ARG A 73 -6.49 -5.74 -18.18
N HIS A 74 -5.64 -5.57 -17.17
CA HIS A 74 -4.20 -5.70 -17.27
C HIS A 74 -3.63 -6.06 -15.91
N GLU A 75 -2.59 -6.91 -15.85
CA GLU A 75 -1.98 -7.37 -14.60
C GLU A 75 -1.35 -6.22 -13.82
N GLN A 76 -0.80 -5.23 -14.51
CA GLN A 76 -0.30 -4.01 -13.86
C GLN A 76 -1.39 -3.32 -13.03
N GLY A 77 -2.61 -3.21 -13.58
CA GLY A 77 -3.77 -2.70 -12.85
C GLY A 77 -4.11 -3.55 -11.62
N ALA A 78 -4.04 -4.89 -11.75
CA ALA A 78 -4.23 -5.81 -10.64
C ALA A 78 -3.19 -5.55 -9.52
N GLY A 79 -1.93 -5.40 -9.89
CA GLY A 79 -0.86 -5.09 -8.96
C GLY A 79 -1.05 -3.76 -8.24
N PHE A 80 -1.47 -2.70 -8.94
CA PHE A 80 -1.76 -1.41 -8.30
C PHE A 80 -3.00 -1.46 -7.42
N MET A 81 -4.05 -2.21 -7.77
CA MET A 81 -5.19 -2.42 -6.88
C MET A 81 -4.77 -3.13 -5.59
N ALA A 82 -3.93 -4.18 -5.68
CA ALA A 82 -3.38 -4.87 -4.53
C ALA A 82 -2.48 -3.95 -3.68
N SER A 83 -1.61 -3.16 -4.31
CA SER A 83 -0.77 -2.17 -3.64
C SER A 83 -1.62 -1.14 -2.89
N THR A 84 -2.64 -0.56 -3.53
CA THR A 84 -3.55 0.40 -2.89
C THR A 84 -4.26 -0.22 -1.69
N GLN A 85 -4.76 -1.46 -1.80
CA GLN A 85 -5.35 -2.17 -0.66
C GLN A 85 -4.34 -2.33 0.48
N GLY A 86 -3.10 -2.72 0.16
CA GLY A 86 -2.03 -2.85 1.15
C GLY A 86 -1.71 -1.53 1.86
N HIS A 87 -1.68 -0.44 1.10
CA HIS A 87 -1.46 0.91 1.62
C HIS A 87 -2.56 1.34 2.61
N LEU A 88 -3.83 1.18 2.23
CA LEU A 88 -4.97 1.62 3.02
C LEU A 88 -5.25 0.75 4.24
N THR A 89 -4.95 -0.55 4.17
CA THR A 89 -5.32 -1.50 5.24
C THR A 89 -4.16 -1.90 6.15
N GLY A 90 -2.91 -1.62 5.74
CA GLY A 90 -1.72 -2.14 6.41
C GLY A 90 -1.54 -3.67 6.30
N LYS A 91 -2.45 -4.37 5.59
CA LYS A 91 -2.41 -5.83 5.36
C LYS A 91 -2.00 -6.10 3.91
N PRO A 92 -1.30 -7.21 3.61
CA PRO A 92 -0.86 -7.47 2.25
C PRO A 92 -2.04 -7.56 1.27
N GLY A 93 -2.06 -6.68 0.27
CA GLY A 93 -2.92 -6.85 -0.88
C GLY A 93 -2.38 -7.96 -1.78
N VAL A 94 -3.27 -8.71 -2.45
CA VAL A 94 -2.89 -9.89 -3.24
C VAL A 94 -3.26 -9.71 -4.70
N CYS A 95 -2.30 -9.97 -5.61
CA CYS A 95 -2.55 -10.01 -7.04
C CYS A 95 -2.08 -11.34 -7.65
N LEU A 96 -2.70 -11.70 -8.78
CA LEU A 96 -2.46 -12.94 -9.50
C LEU A 96 -2.22 -12.69 -10.98
N ALA A 97 -1.21 -13.32 -11.54
CA ALA A 97 -0.94 -13.37 -12.98
C ALA A 97 -0.59 -14.79 -13.42
N THR A 98 -0.74 -15.05 -14.72
CA THR A 98 -0.20 -16.26 -15.34
C THR A 98 1.32 -16.16 -15.52
N LEU A 99 1.93 -17.07 -16.24
CA LEU A 99 3.37 -17.10 -16.49
C LEU A 99 3.84 -16.00 -17.46
N GLY A 100 5.13 -15.91 -17.67
CA GLY A 100 5.78 -15.13 -18.73
C GLY A 100 5.29 -13.67 -18.80
N PRO A 101 4.69 -13.25 -19.93
CA PRO A 101 4.25 -11.86 -20.12
C PRO A 101 3.30 -11.37 -19.04
N GLY A 102 2.35 -12.20 -18.57
CA GLY A 102 1.44 -11.86 -17.50
C GLY A 102 2.17 -11.55 -16.19
N ALA A 103 3.08 -12.42 -15.78
CA ALA A 103 3.92 -12.21 -14.61
C ALA A 103 4.81 -10.96 -14.76
N LEU A 104 5.41 -10.75 -15.94
CA LEU A 104 6.26 -9.58 -16.19
C LEU A 104 5.50 -8.26 -16.08
N ASN A 105 4.20 -8.23 -16.40
CA ASN A 105 3.37 -7.05 -16.22
C ASN A 105 3.18 -6.66 -14.75
N LEU A 106 3.43 -7.57 -13.80
CA LEU A 106 3.41 -7.26 -12.36
C LEU A 106 4.71 -6.61 -11.85
N THR A 107 5.79 -6.58 -12.62
CA THR A 107 7.08 -6.09 -12.14
C THR A 107 7.03 -4.64 -11.67
N LEU A 108 6.35 -3.77 -12.40
CA LEU A 108 6.23 -2.34 -12.04
C LEU A 108 5.49 -2.14 -10.70
N PRO A 109 4.24 -2.60 -10.53
CA PRO A 109 3.53 -2.39 -9.27
C PRO A 109 4.18 -3.10 -8.08
N VAL A 110 4.82 -4.27 -8.29
CA VAL A 110 5.57 -4.98 -7.25
C VAL A 110 6.80 -4.19 -6.81
N ALA A 111 7.57 -3.66 -7.76
CA ALA A 111 8.74 -2.83 -7.47
C ALA A 111 8.33 -1.55 -6.74
N GLN A 112 7.26 -0.89 -7.18
CA GLN A 112 6.72 0.31 -6.53
C GLN A 112 6.25 -0.01 -5.10
N ALA A 113 5.44 -1.05 -4.90
CA ALA A 113 4.98 -1.44 -3.56
C ALA A 113 6.15 -1.75 -2.62
N ASN A 114 7.20 -2.41 -3.12
CA ASN A 114 8.39 -2.71 -2.33
C ASN A 114 9.19 -1.44 -1.98
N ALA A 115 9.33 -0.53 -2.94
CA ALA A 115 9.99 0.76 -2.70
C ALA A 115 9.20 1.62 -1.70
N SER A 116 7.90 1.74 -1.86
CA SER A 116 7.01 2.53 -0.99
C SER A 116 6.66 1.85 0.34
N THR A 117 7.35 0.78 0.72
CA THR A 117 7.08 0.05 1.98
C THR A 117 5.61 -0.38 2.14
N ILE A 118 4.98 -0.80 1.05
CA ILE A 118 3.58 -1.23 1.02
C ILE A 118 3.51 -2.76 1.09
N PRO A 119 2.77 -3.36 2.01
CA PRO A 119 2.65 -4.81 2.10
C PRO A 119 1.86 -5.37 0.91
N MET A 120 2.47 -6.30 0.17
CA MET A 120 1.89 -6.90 -1.03
C MET A 120 2.39 -8.33 -1.23
N VAL A 121 1.53 -9.22 -1.73
CA VAL A 121 1.88 -10.57 -2.17
C VAL A 121 1.47 -10.74 -3.63
N ALA A 122 2.43 -10.87 -4.53
CA ALA A 122 2.20 -11.23 -5.91
C ALA A 122 2.24 -12.76 -6.06
N ILE A 123 1.29 -13.32 -6.80
CA ILE A 123 1.22 -14.73 -7.15
C ILE A 123 1.38 -14.84 -8.66
N CYS A 124 2.38 -15.57 -9.11
CA CYS A 124 2.63 -15.84 -10.52
C CYS A 124 2.51 -17.32 -10.78
N ALA A 125 1.70 -17.72 -11.74
CA ALA A 125 1.75 -19.09 -12.22
C ALA A 125 3.04 -19.34 -13.02
N GLN A 126 3.39 -20.58 -13.22
CA GLN A 126 4.54 -21.00 -14.00
C GLN A 126 4.21 -22.31 -14.72
N GLY A 127 4.83 -22.53 -15.86
CA GLY A 127 4.73 -23.82 -16.54
C GLY A 127 5.32 -24.96 -15.71
N ASN A 128 5.03 -26.17 -16.12
CA ASN A 128 5.41 -27.41 -15.43
C ASN A 128 6.90 -27.43 -15.07
N VAL A 129 7.24 -27.90 -13.88
CA VAL A 129 8.62 -27.98 -13.36
C VAL A 129 9.54 -28.71 -14.35
N SER A 130 9.04 -29.75 -15.02
CA SER A 130 9.77 -30.52 -16.05
C SER A 130 10.13 -29.71 -17.30
N ARG A 131 9.59 -28.52 -17.46
CA ARG A 131 9.80 -27.64 -18.62
C ARG A 131 10.70 -26.44 -18.32
N LEU A 132 10.97 -26.12 -17.07
CA LEU A 132 11.66 -24.88 -16.67
C LEU A 132 13.11 -24.76 -17.18
N TYR A 133 13.77 -25.86 -17.47
CA TYR A 133 15.14 -25.91 -18.01
C TYR A 133 15.20 -26.02 -19.53
N LYS A 134 14.07 -25.96 -20.20
CA LYS A 134 13.96 -26.11 -21.67
C LYS A 134 13.46 -24.80 -22.28
N GLU A 135 13.80 -24.58 -23.54
CA GLU A 135 13.08 -23.60 -24.34
C GLU A 135 11.62 -24.04 -24.48
N SER A 136 10.73 -23.32 -23.86
CA SER A 136 9.29 -23.59 -23.81
C SER A 136 8.51 -22.30 -23.94
N HIS A 137 7.24 -22.42 -24.36
CA HIS A 137 6.35 -21.30 -24.57
C HIS A 137 6.27 -20.43 -23.31
N GLN A 138 6.63 -19.15 -23.42
CA GLN A 138 6.54 -18.11 -22.38
C GLN A 138 7.24 -18.43 -21.04
N ILE A 139 8.09 -19.44 -20.96
CA ILE A 139 8.86 -19.74 -19.74
C ILE A 139 9.93 -18.66 -19.54
N VAL A 140 9.88 -18.03 -18.36
CA VAL A 140 10.86 -17.05 -17.88
C VAL A 140 11.30 -17.46 -16.47
N ASP A 141 12.55 -17.22 -16.10
CA ASP A 141 13.02 -17.40 -14.73
C ASP A 141 12.45 -16.30 -13.82
N LEU A 142 11.20 -16.51 -13.41
CA LEU A 142 10.45 -15.56 -12.59
C LEU A 142 11.09 -15.35 -11.22
N VAL A 143 11.78 -16.36 -10.65
CA VAL A 143 12.50 -16.20 -9.37
C VAL A 143 13.60 -15.15 -9.52
N SER A 144 14.38 -15.22 -10.58
CA SER A 144 15.43 -14.24 -10.85
C SER A 144 14.87 -12.86 -11.20
N VAL A 145 13.76 -12.78 -11.91
CA VAL A 145 13.08 -11.51 -12.25
C VAL A 145 12.61 -10.79 -10.99
N PHE A 146 11.88 -11.46 -10.10
CA PHE A 146 11.27 -10.83 -8.93
C PHE A 146 12.20 -10.67 -7.72
N ARG A 147 13.33 -11.40 -7.68
CA ARG A 147 14.28 -11.34 -6.55
C ARG A 147 14.74 -9.92 -6.22
N PRO A 148 15.18 -9.08 -7.18
CA PRO A 148 15.61 -7.70 -6.89
C PRO A 148 14.47 -6.74 -6.63
N LEU A 149 13.22 -7.10 -6.95
CA LEU A 149 12.04 -6.25 -6.86
C LEU A 149 11.23 -6.47 -5.57
N THR A 150 11.60 -7.48 -4.79
CA THR A 150 10.81 -7.92 -3.63
C THR A 150 11.69 -8.14 -2.41
N GLN A 151 11.06 -8.13 -1.22
CA GLN A 151 11.71 -8.55 0.02
C GLN A 151 12.02 -10.06 0.04
N TRP A 152 11.20 -10.85 -0.65
CA TRP A 152 11.38 -12.29 -0.76
C TRP A 152 10.55 -12.86 -1.92
N THR A 153 11.18 -13.74 -2.66
CA THR A 153 10.58 -14.49 -3.78
C THR A 153 10.84 -15.97 -3.60
N SER A 154 9.85 -16.81 -3.84
CA SER A 154 10.01 -18.28 -3.79
C SER A 154 9.10 -18.99 -4.77
N MET A 155 9.61 -20.07 -5.33
CA MET A 155 8.81 -21.03 -6.10
C MET A 155 8.37 -22.17 -5.15
N ILE A 156 7.12 -22.59 -5.29
CA ILE A 156 6.55 -23.74 -4.58
C ILE A 156 6.90 -25.00 -5.36
N ALA A 157 7.61 -25.91 -4.73
CA ALA A 157 8.12 -27.11 -5.38
C ALA A 157 7.43 -28.41 -4.91
N THR A 158 6.80 -28.39 -3.73
CA THR A 158 6.19 -29.59 -3.14
C THR A 158 4.93 -29.24 -2.34
N PRO A 159 3.96 -30.15 -2.25
CA PRO A 159 2.74 -29.94 -1.45
C PRO A 159 3.03 -29.60 0.03
N SER A 160 4.03 -30.22 0.62
CA SER A 160 4.36 -30.03 2.05
C SER A 160 4.91 -28.65 2.36
N SER A 161 5.49 -27.97 1.37
CA SER A 161 6.09 -26.64 1.56
C SER A 161 5.09 -25.49 1.47
N VAL A 162 3.87 -25.73 0.96
CA VAL A 162 2.85 -24.70 0.71
C VAL A 162 2.52 -23.87 1.95
N PRO A 163 2.18 -24.48 3.13
CA PRO A 163 1.80 -23.68 4.28
C PRO A 163 2.93 -22.80 4.82
N GLU A 164 4.18 -23.30 4.77
CA GLU A 164 5.35 -22.57 5.27
C GLU A 164 5.72 -21.42 4.32
N ILE A 165 5.68 -21.66 3.00
CA ILE A 165 6.01 -20.65 1.98
C ILE A 165 4.99 -19.52 2.02
N ILE A 166 3.68 -19.82 2.08
CA ILE A 166 2.64 -18.78 2.16
C ILE A 166 2.77 -18.01 3.46
N ARG A 167 2.87 -18.67 4.62
CA ARG A 167 3.09 -18.01 5.90
C ARG A 167 4.30 -17.09 5.85
N LYS A 168 5.42 -17.54 5.29
CA LYS A 168 6.64 -16.74 5.16
C LYS A 168 6.43 -15.53 4.26
N ALA A 169 5.73 -15.67 3.12
CA ALA A 169 5.44 -14.57 2.22
C ALA A 169 4.67 -13.45 2.93
N PHE A 170 3.57 -13.79 3.60
CA PHE A 170 2.76 -12.84 4.35
C PHE A 170 3.53 -12.24 5.53
N SER A 171 4.25 -13.04 6.29
CA SER A 171 5.08 -12.59 7.41
C SER A 171 6.19 -11.62 6.96
N VAL A 172 6.82 -11.88 5.79
CA VAL A 172 7.85 -10.98 5.24
C VAL A 172 7.23 -9.69 4.72
N ALA A 173 6.09 -9.78 4.01
CA ALA A 173 5.40 -8.60 3.49
C ALA A 173 4.96 -7.63 4.61
N GLN A 174 4.66 -8.15 5.80
CA GLN A 174 4.18 -7.41 6.98
C GLN A 174 5.28 -7.09 8.01
N ARG A 175 6.56 -7.23 7.66
CA ARG A 175 7.65 -6.90 8.59
C ARG A 175 7.58 -5.44 9.01
N LYS A 176 8.39 -5.06 10.01
CA LYS A 176 8.50 -3.67 10.51
C LYS A 176 8.71 -2.67 9.38
N ARG A 177 9.54 -2.99 8.38
CA ARG A 177 9.60 -2.33 7.09
C ARG A 177 8.85 -3.22 6.08
N PRO A 178 7.57 -2.93 5.79
CA PRO A 178 6.77 -3.74 4.89
C PRO A 178 7.29 -3.67 3.45
N GLY A 179 6.79 -4.56 2.60
CA GLY A 179 7.15 -4.56 1.19
C GLY A 179 6.48 -5.70 0.42
N ALA A 180 6.85 -5.82 -0.84
CA ALA A 180 6.30 -6.85 -1.71
C ALA A 180 7.01 -8.19 -1.53
N THR A 181 6.26 -9.28 -1.69
CA THR A 181 6.78 -10.64 -1.87
C THR A 181 6.18 -11.26 -3.12
N CYS A 182 6.83 -12.27 -3.68
CA CYS A 182 6.33 -12.97 -4.86
C CYS A 182 6.38 -14.49 -4.66
N LEU A 183 5.25 -15.13 -4.95
CA LEU A 183 5.07 -16.58 -4.93
C LEU A 183 4.93 -17.08 -6.35
N ILE A 184 5.67 -18.11 -6.71
CA ILE A 184 5.62 -18.75 -8.03
C ILE A 184 5.08 -20.14 -7.84
N LEU A 185 3.94 -20.43 -8.50
CA LEU A 185 3.24 -21.72 -8.42
C LEU A 185 3.25 -22.39 -9.80
N PRO A 186 4.07 -23.43 -10.02
CA PRO A 186 4.00 -24.24 -11.23
C PRO A 186 2.67 -24.99 -11.33
N GLU A 187 2.14 -25.11 -12.56
CA GLU A 187 0.87 -25.74 -12.86
C GLU A 187 0.80 -27.18 -12.37
N ASP A 188 1.81 -28.00 -12.73
CA ASP A 188 1.88 -29.41 -12.31
C ASP A 188 1.98 -29.57 -10.78
N VAL A 189 2.59 -28.61 -10.08
CA VAL A 189 2.62 -28.59 -8.61
C VAL A 189 1.25 -28.22 -8.05
N ALA A 190 0.54 -27.25 -8.67
CA ALA A 190 -0.80 -26.85 -8.25
C ALA A 190 -1.81 -28.01 -8.27
N GLU A 191 -1.64 -28.94 -9.21
CA GLU A 191 -2.49 -30.13 -9.40
C GLU A 191 -2.09 -31.32 -8.49
N MET A 192 -0.89 -31.29 -7.86
CA MET A 192 -0.44 -32.40 -7.01
C MET A 192 -1.42 -32.67 -5.87
N PRO A 193 -1.74 -33.95 -5.58
CA PRO A 193 -2.55 -34.30 -4.41
C PRO A 193 -1.85 -33.92 -3.10
N VAL A 194 -2.61 -33.40 -2.15
CA VAL A 194 -2.07 -33.02 -0.84
C VAL A 194 -2.06 -34.24 0.10
N PRO A 195 -0.88 -34.62 0.65
CA PRO A 195 -0.80 -35.67 1.65
C PRO A 195 -1.68 -35.38 2.88
N ALA A 196 -2.21 -36.43 3.49
CA ALA A 196 -3.04 -36.31 4.68
C ALA A 196 -2.29 -35.58 5.83
N GLY A 197 -3.00 -34.74 6.56
CA GLY A 197 -2.48 -34.00 7.71
C GLY A 197 -1.81 -32.67 7.40
N ILE A 198 -1.54 -32.33 6.13
CA ILE A 198 -1.03 -31.00 5.76
C ILE A 198 -2.19 -30.00 5.81
N ARG A 199 -2.00 -28.92 6.55
CA ARG A 199 -3.01 -27.86 6.79
C ARG A 199 -2.34 -26.48 6.89
N PRO A 200 -3.08 -25.37 6.77
CA PRO A 200 -2.57 -24.03 7.04
C PRO A 200 -1.94 -23.93 8.44
N LEU A 201 -0.88 -23.14 8.55
CA LEU A 201 -0.21 -22.90 9.83
C LEU A 201 -1.05 -21.93 10.69
N PRO A 202 -1.14 -22.12 12.01
CA PRO A 202 -1.83 -21.16 12.88
C PRO A 202 -1.17 -19.79 12.82
N LEU A 203 -1.96 -18.72 12.88
CA LEU A 203 -1.46 -17.36 12.98
C LEU A 203 -0.80 -17.15 14.35
N PRO A 204 0.39 -16.54 14.40
CA PRO A 204 0.96 -16.15 15.69
C PRO A 204 0.22 -14.92 16.23
N ASP A 205 0.13 -14.82 17.55
CA ASP A 205 -0.29 -13.56 18.18
C ASP A 205 0.74 -12.46 17.90
N THR A 206 0.25 -11.28 17.52
CA THR A 206 1.12 -10.14 17.24
C THR A 206 1.24 -9.27 18.48
N MET A 207 2.46 -9.08 18.97
CA MET A 207 2.73 -8.15 20.07
C MET A 207 3.17 -6.80 19.51
N HIS A 208 2.53 -5.73 19.96
CA HIS A 208 2.96 -4.37 19.68
C HIS A 208 4.18 -4.01 20.52
N ILE A 209 5.21 -3.43 19.87
CA ILE A 209 6.42 -3.01 20.56
C ILE A 209 6.20 -1.58 21.06
N ARG A 210 6.15 -1.43 22.40
CA ARG A 210 6.09 -0.12 23.05
C ARG A 210 7.51 0.37 23.38
N PRO A 211 7.86 1.63 23.08
CA PRO A 211 9.11 2.22 23.50
C PRO A 211 9.23 2.27 25.01
N THR A 212 10.46 2.27 25.55
CA THR A 212 10.70 2.39 26.98
C THR A 212 10.37 3.81 27.49
N ASP A 213 9.99 3.91 28.76
CA ASP A 213 9.70 5.21 29.37
C ASP A 213 10.91 6.16 29.32
N GLY A 214 12.14 5.63 29.38
CA GLY A 214 13.37 6.40 29.21
C GLY A 214 13.53 6.99 27.83
N THR A 215 13.14 6.24 26.78
CA THR A 215 13.15 6.73 25.40
C THR A 215 12.12 7.86 25.21
N ILE A 216 10.92 7.67 25.74
CA ILE A 216 9.85 8.68 25.70
C ILE A 216 10.25 9.95 26.49
N ALA A 217 10.87 9.77 27.67
CA ALA A 217 11.36 10.91 28.46
C ALA A 217 12.42 11.71 27.68
N ARG A 218 13.37 11.03 27.03
CA ARG A 218 14.40 11.70 26.20
C ARG A 218 13.78 12.43 25.01
N ALA A 219 12.77 11.86 24.34
CA ALA A 219 12.06 12.55 23.27
C ALA A 219 11.38 13.83 23.78
N ALA A 220 10.66 13.74 24.91
CA ALA A 220 10.03 14.90 25.53
C ALA A 220 11.04 15.96 25.99
N ASP A 221 12.25 15.56 26.42
CA ASP A 221 13.32 16.50 26.77
C ASP A 221 13.85 17.24 25.53
N ILE A 222 14.07 16.53 24.42
CA ILE A 222 14.49 17.16 23.15
C ILE A 222 13.41 18.13 22.68
N ILE A 223 12.14 17.72 22.65
CA ILE A 223 11.01 18.57 22.23
C ILE A 223 10.93 19.81 23.12
N SER A 224 11.11 19.68 24.43
CA SER A 224 11.03 20.83 25.36
C SER A 224 12.14 21.87 25.19
N GLN A 225 13.20 21.55 24.47
CA GLN A 225 14.32 22.46 24.20
C GLN A 225 14.22 23.17 22.86
N ALA A 226 13.34 22.69 21.97
CA ALA A 226 13.09 23.27 20.66
C ALA A 226 12.44 24.66 20.80
N GLN A 227 12.65 25.49 19.78
CA GLN A 227 12.00 26.81 19.67
C GLN A 227 10.94 26.80 18.55
N HIS A 228 11.24 26.16 17.44
CA HIS A 228 10.40 26.08 16.24
C HIS A 228 10.25 24.61 15.77
N PRO A 229 9.58 23.75 16.56
CA PRO A 229 9.38 22.37 16.16
C PRO A 229 8.32 22.25 15.05
N ILE A 230 8.54 21.30 14.13
CA ILE A 230 7.59 20.92 13.08
C ILE A 230 7.38 19.40 13.07
N ILE A 231 6.17 18.97 12.76
CA ILE A 231 5.88 17.54 12.55
C ILE A 231 5.90 17.25 11.05
N LEU A 232 6.65 16.20 10.66
CA LEU A 232 6.62 15.61 9.34
C LEU A 232 5.91 14.25 9.41
N ALA A 233 4.73 14.16 8.80
CA ALA A 233 3.92 12.94 8.84
C ALA A 233 3.98 12.19 7.50
N GLY A 234 4.37 10.92 7.56
CA GLY A 234 4.43 10.03 6.41
C GLY A 234 3.33 8.96 6.43
N ASN A 235 3.31 8.09 5.40
CA ASN A 235 2.33 7.02 5.23
C ASN A 235 2.31 5.99 6.40
N GLY A 236 3.34 5.92 7.20
CA GLY A 236 3.38 5.08 8.39
C GLY A 236 2.30 5.42 9.41
N VAL A 237 1.83 6.68 9.45
CA VAL A 237 0.72 7.12 10.32
C VAL A 237 -0.58 6.45 9.89
N ALA A 238 -0.94 6.51 8.60
CA ALA A 238 -2.13 5.85 8.05
C ALA A 238 -2.07 4.32 8.26
N ARG A 239 -0.93 3.72 7.97
CA ARG A 239 -0.72 2.28 8.15
C ARG A 239 -0.85 1.81 9.61
N ALA A 240 -0.52 2.67 10.56
CA ALA A 240 -0.66 2.41 11.99
C ALA A 240 -2.01 2.84 12.57
N HIS A 241 -2.91 3.43 11.75
CA HIS A 241 -4.18 4.04 12.18
C HIS A 241 -3.99 5.04 13.34
N ALA A 242 -2.92 5.85 13.25
CA ALA A 242 -2.49 6.77 14.31
C ALA A 242 -2.88 8.25 14.04
N GLU A 243 -3.80 8.51 13.11
CA GLU A 243 -4.22 9.85 12.67
C GLU A 243 -4.74 10.69 13.85
N ASN A 244 -5.61 10.10 14.68
CA ASN A 244 -6.15 10.79 15.85
C ASN A 244 -5.07 11.14 16.89
N ARG A 245 -4.05 10.30 17.03
CA ARG A 245 -2.92 10.56 17.93
C ARG A 245 -2.01 11.64 17.37
N LEU A 246 -1.77 11.62 16.05
CA LEU A 246 -1.01 12.68 15.38
C LEU A 246 -1.67 14.05 15.58
N LEU A 247 -2.98 14.13 15.33
CA LEU A 247 -3.77 15.34 15.56
C LEU A 247 -3.68 15.81 17.02
N ALA A 248 -3.89 14.90 17.98
CA ALA A 248 -3.81 15.22 19.40
C ALA A 248 -2.42 15.72 19.82
N LEU A 249 -1.33 15.18 19.25
CA LEU A 249 0.03 15.67 19.48
C LEU A 249 0.21 17.09 18.93
N ALA A 250 -0.21 17.32 17.69
CA ALA A 250 -0.11 18.62 17.03
C ALA A 250 -0.88 19.71 17.77
N GLU A 251 -2.13 19.44 18.17
CA GLU A 251 -2.98 20.36 18.93
C GLU A 251 -2.43 20.67 20.33
N GLN A 252 -1.95 19.64 21.03
CA GLN A 252 -1.38 19.80 22.36
C GLN A 252 -0.13 20.67 22.33
N LEU A 253 0.80 20.39 21.41
CA LEU A 253 2.03 21.14 21.26
C LEU A 253 1.79 22.50 20.59
N ASN A 254 0.69 22.66 19.85
CA ASN A 254 0.41 23.80 18.96
C ASN A 254 1.51 23.97 17.90
N VAL A 255 1.86 22.87 17.23
CA VAL A 255 2.92 22.83 16.20
C VAL A 255 2.35 22.54 14.81
N PRO A 256 2.98 23.06 13.75
CA PRO A 256 2.57 22.78 12.38
C PRO A 256 2.87 21.32 11.98
N VAL A 257 2.04 20.80 11.08
CA VAL A 257 2.17 19.45 10.51
C VAL A 257 2.23 19.54 8.99
N ALA A 258 3.35 19.13 8.42
CA ALA A 258 3.48 18.88 6.99
C ALA A 258 3.35 17.37 6.73
N THR A 259 2.70 17.00 5.64
CA THR A 259 2.58 15.62 5.23
C THR A 259 3.50 15.32 4.06
N THR A 260 3.93 14.06 3.92
CA THR A 260 4.53 13.62 2.69
C THR A 260 3.44 13.35 1.66
N PHE A 261 3.80 13.21 0.38
CA PHE A 261 2.87 12.85 -0.68
C PHE A 261 2.09 11.55 -0.37
N GLU A 262 2.78 10.50 0.09
CA GLU A 262 2.13 9.24 0.49
C GLU A 262 1.42 9.33 1.86
N GLY A 263 1.68 10.38 2.64
CA GLY A 263 1.05 10.66 3.92
C GLY A 263 -0.14 11.62 3.84
N LYS A 264 -0.48 12.13 2.64
CA LYS A 264 -1.63 13.02 2.47
C LYS A 264 -2.91 12.38 3.02
N GLY A 265 -3.70 13.16 3.75
CA GLY A 265 -4.93 12.70 4.39
C GLY A 265 -4.77 12.15 5.81
N VAL A 266 -3.54 11.98 6.34
CA VAL A 266 -3.33 11.59 7.75
C VAL A 266 -3.68 12.71 8.73
N ILE A 267 -3.82 13.92 8.23
CA ILE A 267 -4.36 15.09 8.93
C ILE A 267 -5.22 15.89 7.95
N SER A 268 -6.30 16.46 8.43
CA SER A 268 -7.18 17.28 7.58
C SER A 268 -6.53 18.63 7.28
N ASP A 269 -6.53 19.03 6.01
CA ASP A 269 -6.02 20.34 5.58
C ASP A 269 -6.87 21.52 6.11
N HIS A 270 -8.07 21.25 6.63
CA HIS A 270 -8.95 22.29 7.24
C HIS A 270 -8.55 22.70 8.66
N ILE A 271 -7.60 22.01 9.29
CA ILE A 271 -7.16 22.39 10.63
C ILE A 271 -6.05 23.44 10.58
N PRO A 272 -6.00 24.38 11.54
CA PRO A 272 -5.03 25.49 11.52
C PRO A 272 -3.56 25.06 11.53
N ASN A 273 -3.27 23.86 12.03
CA ASN A 273 -1.91 23.32 12.12
C ASN A 273 -1.45 22.61 10.83
N ALA A 274 -2.34 22.33 9.87
CA ALA A 274 -1.98 21.67 8.62
C ALA A 274 -1.24 22.65 7.70
N LEU A 275 -0.08 22.22 7.18
CA LEU A 275 0.71 22.99 6.21
C LEU A 275 0.56 22.45 4.78
N GLY A 276 -0.04 21.28 4.57
CA GLY A 276 -0.11 20.65 3.26
C GLY A 276 1.00 19.63 3.01
N VAL A 277 1.33 19.39 1.72
CA VAL A 277 2.25 18.34 1.27
C VAL A 277 3.63 18.91 0.96
N VAL A 278 4.68 18.32 1.54
CA VAL A 278 6.07 18.71 1.33
C VAL A 278 6.84 17.66 0.52
N GLY A 279 7.89 18.08 -0.17
CA GLY A 279 8.86 17.19 -0.82
C GLY A 279 8.72 17.11 -2.34
N PHE A 280 7.70 17.71 -2.94
CA PHE A 280 7.52 17.74 -4.39
C PHE A 280 8.35 18.83 -5.06
N MET A 281 8.09 20.08 -4.73
CA MET A 281 8.77 21.22 -5.34
C MET A 281 9.94 21.70 -4.46
N LYS A 282 10.77 22.56 -4.96
CA LYS A 282 11.94 23.07 -4.24
C LYS A 282 11.64 24.34 -3.43
N HIS A 283 10.54 25.00 -3.72
CA HIS A 283 10.17 26.31 -3.16
C HIS A 283 8.66 26.40 -2.90
N ASP A 284 8.07 25.32 -2.35
CA ASP A 284 6.70 25.34 -1.86
C ASP A 284 6.63 26.13 -0.55
N TYR A 285 5.46 26.66 -0.22
CA TYR A 285 5.25 27.42 1.03
C TYR A 285 5.58 26.56 2.26
N GLU A 286 5.33 25.27 2.21
CA GLU A 286 5.60 24.30 3.27
C GLU A 286 7.10 24.20 3.57
N ASN A 287 7.96 24.40 2.57
CA ASN A 287 9.41 24.38 2.76
C ASN A 287 9.88 25.56 3.63
N PHE A 288 9.21 26.71 3.58
CA PHE A 288 9.56 27.85 4.45
C PHE A 288 9.40 27.54 5.94
N ALA A 289 8.40 26.73 6.30
CA ALA A 289 8.25 26.29 7.69
C ALA A 289 9.41 25.38 8.13
N PHE A 290 9.96 24.57 7.21
CA PHE A 290 11.15 23.77 7.49
C PHE A 290 12.42 24.63 7.57
N ASP A 291 12.52 25.74 6.82
CA ASP A 291 13.68 26.61 6.88
C ASP A 291 13.82 27.26 8.28
N GLU A 292 12.71 27.59 8.93
CA GLU A 292 12.68 28.18 10.28
C GLU A 292 12.78 27.14 11.41
N ALA A 293 12.46 25.86 11.10
CA ALA A 293 12.43 24.80 12.10
C ALA A 293 13.82 24.46 12.66
N ASP A 294 13.92 24.26 13.96
CA ASP A 294 15.10 23.72 14.67
C ASP A 294 14.94 22.24 15.05
N LEU A 295 13.69 21.74 15.07
CA LEU A 295 13.36 20.35 15.37
C LEU A 295 12.33 19.80 14.38
N ILE A 296 12.64 18.65 13.75
CA ILE A 296 11.69 17.85 12.96
C ILE A 296 11.26 16.63 13.77
N ILE A 297 9.97 16.55 14.10
CA ILE A 297 9.35 15.36 14.69
C ILE A 297 8.79 14.53 13.53
N SER A 298 9.58 13.59 13.05
CA SER A 298 9.23 12.74 11.91
C SER A 298 8.43 11.53 12.38
N VAL A 299 7.19 11.37 11.88
CA VAL A 299 6.26 10.30 12.27
C VAL A 299 5.85 9.49 11.05
N GLY A 300 6.22 8.22 11.02
CA GLY A 300 5.86 7.32 9.94
C GLY A 300 6.45 7.68 8.56
N PHE A 301 7.43 8.54 8.50
CA PHE A 301 8.13 8.95 7.29
C PHE A 301 9.14 7.90 6.84
N SER A 302 9.39 7.79 5.54
CA SER A 302 10.49 7.06 4.95
C SER A 302 11.22 7.92 3.93
N ILE A 303 12.55 7.99 4.02
CA ILE A 303 13.41 8.85 3.16
C ILE A 303 13.32 8.52 1.67
N GLN A 304 12.80 7.34 1.32
CA GLN A 304 12.58 6.98 -0.08
C GLN A 304 11.53 7.87 -0.78
N GLN A 305 10.65 8.54 -0.03
CA GLN A 305 9.54 9.32 -0.61
C GLN A 305 10.05 10.60 -1.29
N PHE A 306 11.06 11.24 -0.71
CA PHE A 306 11.76 12.39 -1.30
C PHE A 306 13.13 12.59 -0.66
N ASP A 307 13.99 13.36 -1.34
CA ASP A 307 15.33 13.72 -0.86
C ASP A 307 15.25 14.58 0.42
N PRO A 308 15.73 14.09 1.56
CA PRO A 308 15.73 14.85 2.83
C PRO A 308 16.40 16.22 2.77
N LYS A 309 17.28 16.46 1.80
CA LYS A 309 17.87 17.77 1.53
C LYS A 309 16.84 18.87 1.30
N LYS A 310 15.62 18.54 0.90
CA LYS A 310 14.54 19.51 0.69
C LYS A 310 14.03 20.12 1.99
N ILE A 311 14.12 19.38 3.10
CA ILE A 311 13.63 19.81 4.43
C ILE A 311 14.77 20.12 5.42
N ASN A 312 15.99 19.65 5.14
CA ASN A 312 17.16 19.88 5.99
C ASN A 312 18.42 20.12 5.13
N PRO A 313 18.44 21.20 4.31
CA PRO A 313 19.49 21.42 3.33
C PRO A 313 20.88 21.64 3.96
N ASN A 314 20.92 22.17 5.18
CA ASN A 314 22.16 22.54 5.88
C ASN A 314 22.60 21.50 6.92
N ASP A 315 21.83 20.41 7.10
CA ASP A 315 22.05 19.41 8.15
C ASP A 315 22.17 20.04 9.56
N ASP A 316 21.35 21.08 9.81
CA ASP A 316 21.36 21.87 11.05
C ASP A 316 20.18 21.60 11.98
N LYS A 317 19.23 20.76 11.54
CA LYS A 317 18.01 20.47 12.30
C LYS A 317 18.15 19.22 13.16
N THR A 318 17.64 19.29 14.38
CA THR A 318 17.46 18.10 15.21
C THR A 318 16.32 17.26 14.67
N ILE A 319 16.51 15.94 14.52
CA ILE A 319 15.47 15.05 14.01
C ILE A 319 15.15 13.96 15.04
N ILE A 320 13.89 13.86 15.44
CA ILE A 320 13.32 12.69 16.14
C ILE A 320 12.58 11.85 15.12
N HIS A 321 12.96 10.60 14.97
CA HIS A 321 12.30 9.67 14.06
C HIS A 321 11.44 8.67 14.82
N ILE A 322 10.12 8.65 14.56
CA ILE A 322 9.14 7.74 15.16
C ILE A 322 8.58 6.84 14.07
N ASN A 323 8.94 5.55 14.07
CA ASN A 323 8.45 4.61 13.07
C ASN A 323 8.51 3.17 13.59
N THR A 324 7.97 2.22 12.84
CA THR A 324 8.09 0.78 13.09
C THR A 324 9.48 0.23 12.75
N PHE A 325 10.28 0.97 12.00
CA PHE A 325 11.65 0.63 11.59
C PHE A 325 12.58 1.86 11.68
N ILE A 326 13.88 1.60 11.65
CA ILE A 326 14.92 2.63 11.55
C ILE A 326 15.15 2.93 10.07
N GLU A 327 15.19 4.21 9.71
CA GLU A 327 15.50 4.62 8.34
C GLU A 327 16.96 4.37 7.95
N ASP A 328 17.19 4.37 6.64
CA ASP A 328 18.50 4.24 6.05
C ASP A 328 19.32 5.51 6.30
N THR A 329 20.64 5.43 6.10
CA THR A 329 21.55 6.55 6.36
C THR A 329 21.49 7.56 5.23
N ASP A 330 21.22 8.82 5.56
CA ASP A 330 21.29 9.96 4.66
C ASP A 330 21.97 11.15 5.38
N ALA A 331 22.82 11.90 4.67
CA ALA A 331 23.55 13.01 5.23
C ALA A 331 22.65 14.15 5.74
N HIS A 332 21.50 14.34 5.12
CA HIS A 332 20.49 15.36 5.48
C HIS A 332 19.38 14.83 6.40
N TYR A 333 19.51 13.55 6.84
CA TYR A 333 18.55 12.91 7.76
C TYR A 333 19.27 12.19 8.91
N SER A 334 20.16 12.93 9.58
CA SER A 334 20.86 12.45 10.76
C SER A 334 19.96 12.57 11.99
N THR A 335 19.48 11.44 12.51
CA THR A 335 18.52 11.43 13.62
C THR A 335 19.20 11.55 14.97
N ALA A 336 18.79 12.51 15.78
CA ALA A 336 19.22 12.63 17.19
C ALA A 336 18.59 11.55 18.08
N LEU A 337 17.39 11.05 17.70
CA LEU A 337 16.70 9.98 18.40
C LEU A 337 15.84 9.17 17.44
N ASN A 338 16.06 7.87 17.40
CA ASN A 338 15.18 6.90 16.73
C ASN A 338 14.29 6.21 17.75
N ILE A 339 12.98 6.31 17.59
CA ILE A 339 11.98 5.63 18.42
C ILE A 339 11.31 4.57 17.56
N MET A 340 11.77 3.33 17.71
CA MET A 340 11.24 2.19 16.99
C MET A 340 10.15 1.51 17.82
N GLY A 341 8.91 1.51 17.31
CA GLY A 341 7.78 0.89 18.01
C GLY A 341 6.47 1.05 17.24
N ASP A 342 5.40 0.68 17.91
CA ASP A 342 4.04 0.99 17.45
C ASP A 342 3.83 2.50 17.50
N ILE A 343 3.43 3.08 16.37
CA ILE A 343 3.33 4.55 16.23
C ILE A 343 2.22 5.09 17.14
N ASP A 344 1.03 4.47 17.16
CA ASP A 344 -0.09 4.95 17.98
C ASP A 344 0.28 4.92 19.47
N GLN A 345 0.83 3.82 19.98
CA GLN A 345 1.26 3.71 21.37
C GLN A 345 2.43 4.64 21.72
N THR A 346 3.33 4.87 20.76
CA THR A 346 4.45 5.81 20.95
C THR A 346 3.94 7.24 21.09
N LEU A 347 3.03 7.65 20.20
CA LEU A 347 2.42 8.98 20.27
C LEU A 347 1.60 9.15 21.56
N GLU A 348 0.82 8.15 21.98
CA GLU A 348 0.08 8.19 23.23
C GLU A 348 0.98 8.42 24.44
N ALA A 349 2.08 7.65 24.54
CA ALA A 349 3.03 7.80 25.64
C ALA A 349 3.73 9.17 25.62
N LEU A 350 4.07 9.66 24.44
CA LEU A 350 4.71 10.98 24.24
C LEU A 350 3.76 12.11 24.62
N ILE A 351 2.51 12.08 24.16
CA ILE A 351 1.46 13.04 24.51
C ILE A 351 1.31 13.10 26.04
N THR A 352 1.14 11.96 26.69
CA THR A 352 1.01 11.88 28.16
C THR A 352 2.20 12.53 28.86
N ARG A 353 3.42 12.26 28.40
CA ARG A 353 4.64 12.80 28.99
C ARG A 353 4.77 14.32 28.81
N LEU A 354 4.41 14.82 27.61
CA LEU A 354 4.45 16.25 27.29
C LEU A 354 3.39 17.03 28.06
N GLN A 355 2.19 16.45 28.28
CA GLN A 355 1.14 17.03 29.14
C GLN A 355 1.62 17.25 30.57
N VAL A 356 2.27 16.24 31.16
CA VAL A 356 2.83 16.33 32.51
C VAL A 356 3.88 17.44 32.61
N LYS A 357 4.64 17.69 31.54
CA LYS A 357 5.63 18.76 31.46
C LYS A 357 5.03 20.16 31.17
N GLY A 358 3.77 20.21 30.73
CA GLY A 358 3.12 21.47 30.34
C GLY A 358 3.72 22.11 29.08
N ILE A 359 4.28 21.29 28.16
CA ILE A 359 4.93 21.79 26.93
C ILE A 359 3.85 22.17 25.92
N ARG A 360 3.92 23.42 25.45
CA ARG A 360 3.14 24.01 24.38
C ARG A 360 3.94 25.16 23.76
N PHE A 361 3.86 25.33 22.45
CA PHE A 361 4.54 26.38 21.70
C PHE A 361 3.56 27.52 21.37
N ASP A 362 4.04 28.73 21.33
CA ASP A 362 3.18 29.92 21.13
C ASP A 362 2.87 30.17 19.64
N GLU A 363 3.68 29.64 18.74
CA GLU A 363 3.54 29.82 17.29
C GLU A 363 3.10 28.57 16.57
N SER A 364 1.86 28.58 16.11
CA SER A 364 1.48 27.88 14.87
C SER A 364 1.91 28.78 13.70
N HIS A 365 2.19 28.22 12.51
CA HIS A 365 2.47 29.04 11.31
C HIS A 365 1.16 29.43 10.57
N PRO A 366 0.25 30.24 11.16
CA PRO A 366 -1.01 30.59 10.55
C PRO A 366 -0.81 31.35 9.23
N LEU A 367 0.32 32.06 9.09
CA LEU A 367 0.64 32.82 7.91
C LEU A 367 0.81 31.92 6.67
N ILE A 368 1.45 30.75 6.80
CA ILE A 368 1.63 29.82 5.66
C ILE A 368 0.29 29.25 5.22
N HIS A 369 -0.52 28.80 6.16
CA HIS A 369 -1.87 28.31 5.90
C HIS A 369 -2.76 29.39 5.24
N GLU A 370 -2.70 30.63 5.72
CA GLU A 370 -3.41 31.76 5.11
C GLU A 370 -2.93 32.08 3.70
N LEU A 371 -1.62 32.00 3.43
CA LEU A 371 -1.04 32.23 2.10
C LEU A 371 -1.52 31.16 1.11
N LEU A 372 -1.48 29.89 1.47
CA LEU A 372 -1.99 28.78 0.68
C LEU A 372 -3.48 28.98 0.32
N ASN A 373 -4.29 29.23 1.33
CA ASN A 373 -5.72 29.49 1.17
C ASN A 373 -6.00 30.73 0.30
N SER A 374 -5.19 31.77 0.42
CA SER A 374 -5.32 32.99 -0.40
C SER A 374 -4.97 32.72 -1.87
N GLU A 375 -3.92 31.96 -2.13
CA GLU A 375 -3.52 31.57 -3.48
C GLU A 375 -4.60 30.69 -4.13
N PHE A 376 -5.06 29.64 -3.44
CA PHE A 376 -6.14 28.79 -3.92
C PHE A 376 -7.39 29.59 -4.29
N ARG A 377 -7.82 30.52 -3.43
CA ARG A 377 -8.98 31.37 -3.70
C ARG A 377 -8.76 32.35 -4.85
N SER A 378 -7.52 32.73 -5.16
CA SER A 378 -7.21 33.64 -6.26
C SER A 378 -7.61 33.10 -7.62
N TYR A 379 -7.61 31.76 -7.78
CA TYR A 379 -8.03 31.10 -9.02
C TYR A 379 -9.55 30.98 -9.18
N ALA A 380 -10.33 31.24 -8.14
CA ALA A 380 -11.79 31.17 -8.16
C ALA A 380 -12.44 32.08 -9.22
N SER A 381 -11.79 33.19 -9.57
CA SER A 381 -12.25 34.20 -10.50
C SER A 381 -11.42 34.27 -11.81
N ASP A 382 -10.55 33.30 -12.06
CA ASP A 382 -9.74 33.28 -13.27
C ASP A 382 -10.54 32.73 -14.46
N ASP A 383 -11.11 33.60 -15.25
CA ASP A 383 -11.88 33.28 -16.48
C ASP A 383 -11.03 33.30 -17.75
N SER A 384 -9.71 33.22 -17.65
CA SER A 384 -8.79 33.18 -18.78
C SER A 384 -9.04 31.98 -19.71
N PHE A 385 -8.79 32.17 -21.02
CA PHE A 385 -8.83 31.09 -22.00
C PHE A 385 -7.45 30.91 -22.64
N PRO A 386 -6.93 29.67 -22.75
CA PRO A 386 -7.48 28.43 -22.25
C PRO A 386 -7.56 28.41 -20.70
N MET A 387 -8.58 27.69 -20.15
CA MET A 387 -8.77 27.59 -18.71
C MET A 387 -7.52 27.02 -18.04
N LYS A 388 -7.09 27.65 -16.95
CA LYS A 388 -5.93 27.17 -16.19
C LYS A 388 -6.22 25.91 -15.39
N PRO A 389 -5.26 25.00 -15.23
CA PRO A 389 -5.43 23.79 -14.41
C PRO A 389 -5.91 24.08 -12.99
N GLN A 390 -5.36 25.09 -12.32
CA GLN A 390 -5.74 25.51 -10.97
C GLN A 390 -7.23 25.86 -10.86
N ARG A 391 -7.79 26.53 -11.88
CA ARG A 391 -9.23 26.81 -11.92
C ARG A 391 -10.06 25.54 -12.05
N ILE A 392 -9.62 24.57 -12.85
CA ILE A 392 -10.28 23.27 -12.98
C ILE A 392 -10.30 22.54 -11.65
N VAL A 393 -9.18 22.51 -10.94
CA VAL A 393 -9.07 21.85 -9.62
C VAL A 393 -9.97 22.57 -8.61
N TYR A 394 -9.94 23.90 -8.56
CA TYR A 394 -10.81 24.68 -7.67
C TYR A 394 -12.30 24.38 -7.89
N ASP A 395 -12.76 24.42 -9.14
CA ASP A 395 -14.17 24.15 -9.46
C ASP A 395 -14.55 22.68 -9.23
N THR A 396 -13.62 21.75 -9.51
CA THR A 396 -13.82 20.31 -9.23
C THR A 396 -14.03 20.09 -7.71
N ARG A 397 -13.14 20.62 -6.87
CA ARG A 397 -13.28 20.48 -5.40
C ARG A 397 -14.59 21.05 -4.89
N ARG A 398 -15.05 22.17 -5.42
CA ARG A 398 -16.33 22.78 -5.04
C ARG A 398 -17.56 22.00 -5.50
N ALA A 399 -17.44 21.21 -6.57
CA ALA A 399 -18.50 20.36 -7.08
C ALA A 399 -18.58 19.00 -6.35
N MET A 400 -17.53 18.63 -5.62
CA MET A 400 -17.44 17.35 -4.90
C MET A 400 -18.08 17.44 -3.53
N ALA A 401 -18.64 16.32 -3.07
CA ALA A 401 -18.99 16.09 -1.67
C ALA A 401 -17.73 15.74 -0.85
N ASP A 402 -17.84 15.78 0.48
CA ASP A 402 -16.71 15.54 1.38
C ASP A 402 -16.19 14.09 1.35
N ASP A 403 -17.01 13.14 0.90
CA ASP A 403 -16.69 11.72 0.77
C ASP A 403 -16.37 11.27 -0.68
N ASP A 404 -16.34 12.21 -1.62
CA ASP A 404 -15.94 11.91 -3.00
C ASP A 404 -14.43 11.65 -3.10
N ILE A 405 -14.05 10.74 -4.00
CA ILE A 405 -12.65 10.40 -4.26
C ILE A 405 -12.27 10.86 -5.66
N THR A 406 -11.26 11.72 -5.75
CA THR A 406 -10.68 12.15 -7.02
C THR A 406 -9.45 11.33 -7.38
N LEU A 407 -9.41 10.83 -8.62
CA LEU A 407 -8.24 10.21 -9.21
C LEU A 407 -7.67 11.14 -10.28
N VAL A 408 -6.43 11.55 -10.12
CA VAL A 408 -5.75 12.49 -11.03
C VAL A 408 -4.47 11.86 -11.58
N ASP A 409 -4.05 12.32 -12.76
CA ASP A 409 -2.77 11.96 -13.34
C ASP A 409 -1.69 12.99 -12.98
N THR A 410 -0.43 12.65 -13.16
CA THR A 410 0.77 13.36 -12.69
C THR A 410 0.76 14.86 -12.98
N CYS A 411 0.29 15.30 -14.16
CA CYS A 411 0.26 16.72 -14.49
C CYS A 411 -0.74 17.53 -13.66
N LEU A 412 -1.83 16.91 -13.21
CA LEU A 412 -2.80 17.54 -12.32
C LEU A 412 -2.32 17.56 -10.87
N LEU A 413 -1.48 16.62 -10.46
CA LEU A 413 -0.90 16.60 -9.12
C LEU A 413 -0.08 17.84 -8.81
N TYR A 414 0.67 18.38 -9.79
CA TYR A 414 1.40 19.65 -9.64
C TYR A 414 0.51 20.87 -9.44
N THR A 415 -0.75 20.75 -9.82
CA THR A 415 -1.73 21.83 -9.68
C THR A 415 -2.67 21.58 -8.50
N SER A 416 -2.78 20.34 -8.04
CA SER A 416 -3.63 19.96 -6.92
C SER A 416 -2.96 20.25 -5.56
N ASP A 417 -1.64 20.27 -5.46
CA ASP A 417 -0.94 20.75 -4.25
C ASP A 417 -1.30 22.19 -3.88
N ALA A 418 -1.68 23.00 -4.90
CA ALA A 418 -2.21 24.36 -4.68
C ALA A 418 -3.74 24.38 -4.54
N ALA A 419 -4.43 23.26 -4.65
CA ALA A 419 -5.89 23.18 -4.72
C ALA A 419 -6.51 22.11 -3.81
N ASP A 420 -5.71 21.37 -3.07
CA ASP A 420 -6.14 20.34 -2.16
C ASP A 420 -6.66 20.91 -0.81
N GLU A 421 -6.98 22.17 -0.81
CA GLU A 421 -7.51 22.86 0.35
C GLU A 421 -8.98 23.22 0.18
#